data_55aa7891afb5b421fd20f2d8511cc1cf
#
_entry.id   55aa7891afb5b421fd20f2d8511cc1cf
#
_cell.length_a   1.000
_cell.length_b   1.000
_cell.length_c   1.000
_cell.angle_alpha   90.00
_cell.angle_beta   90.00
_cell.angle_gamma   90.00
#
_symmetry.space_group_name_H-M   'P 1'
#
loop_
_entity.id
_entity.type
_entity.pdbx_description
1 polymer ?
#
loop_
_entity_poly.entity_id
_entity_poly.type
_entity_poly.pdbx_seq_one_letter_code
_entity_poly.pdbx_strand_id
1 'polypeptide(L)'
;MYKRQLRKGCNPKIDSYSAFFENDKNTTTGLEGYLVTKEIKKLYLCGLAFDYCVFYSALDGVKLGFDVFVFQDLTKAINLNNSEKIARKTMVEKEIKLINFI
;
A
#
# COMPACT_ATOMS: atom_id res chain seq x y z
N MET A 1 19.79 11.80 3.05
CA MET A 1 18.62 10.91 3.01
C MET A 1 18.88 9.73 2.08
N TYR A 2 18.61 8.55 2.56
CA TYR A 2 18.77 7.33 1.74
C TYR A 2 17.52 7.12 0.89
N LYS A 3 17.71 6.95 -0.40
CA LYS A 3 16.61 6.68 -1.33
C LYS A 3 16.84 5.34 -2.02
N ARG A 4 15.81 4.56 -2.10
CA ARG A 4 15.83 3.32 -2.86
C ARG A 4 14.52 3.15 -3.60
N GLN A 5 14.61 2.77 -4.86
CA GLN A 5 13.45 2.48 -5.67
C GLN A 5 13.31 0.97 -5.82
N LEU A 6 12.13 0.46 -5.50
CA LEU A 6 11.76 -0.93 -5.72
C LEU A 6 10.68 -0.96 -6.80
N ARG A 7 10.78 -1.91 -7.70
CA ARG A 7 9.80 -2.07 -8.77
C ARG A 7 8.80 -3.14 -8.40
N LYS A 8 7.53 -2.90 -8.73
CA LYS A 8 6.49 -3.92 -8.67
C LYS A 8 6.03 -4.23 -10.09
N GLY A 9 5.30 -5.35 -10.26
CA GLY A 9 4.81 -5.73 -11.57
C GLY A 9 5.90 -6.21 -12.51
N CYS A 10 6.98 -6.79 -11.97
CA CYS A 10 8.10 -7.24 -12.79
C CYS A 10 7.82 -8.57 -13.52
N ASN A 11 6.82 -9.32 -13.06
CA ASN A 11 6.43 -10.56 -13.72
C ASN A 11 5.39 -10.24 -14.81
N PRO A 12 5.69 -10.49 -16.10
CA PRO A 12 4.78 -10.10 -17.17
C PRO A 12 3.46 -10.87 -17.19
N LYS A 13 3.35 -11.94 -16.38
CA LYS A 13 2.13 -12.75 -16.31
C LYS A 13 1.24 -12.39 -15.14
N ILE A 14 1.66 -11.48 -14.27
CA ILE A 14 0.96 -11.14 -13.03
C ILE A 14 0.85 -9.63 -12.90
N ASP A 15 -0.38 -9.12 -12.79
CA ASP A 15 -0.61 -7.71 -12.46
C ASP A 15 -0.29 -7.47 -10.99
N SER A 16 0.01 -6.22 -10.65
CA SER A 16 0.44 -5.88 -9.30
C SER A 16 -0.16 -4.56 -8.86
N TYR A 17 -1.12 -4.59 -7.92
CA TYR A 17 -1.64 -3.39 -7.28
C TYR A 17 -0.89 -3.08 -6.00
N SER A 18 -0.63 -4.09 -5.16
CA SER A 18 0.08 -3.91 -3.91
C SER A 18 1.58 -3.72 -4.15
N ALA A 19 2.21 -2.90 -3.29
CA ALA A 19 3.67 -2.77 -3.29
C ALA A 19 4.35 -4.00 -2.68
N PHE A 20 3.65 -4.82 -1.90
CA PHE A 20 4.24 -5.97 -1.20
C PHE A 20 4.10 -7.28 -1.95
N PHE A 21 2.98 -7.49 -2.61
CA PHE A 21 2.69 -8.73 -3.31
C PHE A 21 2.15 -8.45 -4.70
N GLU A 22 2.44 -9.35 -5.63
CA GLU A 22 1.74 -9.39 -6.90
C GLU A 22 0.28 -9.79 -6.67
N ASN A 23 -0.59 -9.65 -7.67
CA ASN A 23 -2.02 -9.91 -7.48
C ASN A 23 -2.36 -11.35 -7.13
N ASP A 24 -1.42 -12.29 -7.34
CA ASP A 24 -1.61 -13.68 -6.93
C ASP A 24 -1.51 -13.86 -5.40
N LYS A 25 -1.11 -12.84 -4.65
CA LYS A 25 -0.95 -12.84 -3.20
C LYS A 25 0.17 -13.76 -2.70
N ASN A 26 0.94 -14.35 -3.58
CA ASN A 26 2.03 -15.27 -3.23
C ASN A 26 3.39 -14.77 -3.67
N THR A 27 3.46 -14.12 -4.83
CA THR A 27 4.72 -13.58 -5.37
C THR A 27 5.04 -12.27 -4.69
N THR A 28 6.15 -12.23 -3.95
CA THR A 28 6.55 -11.01 -3.23
C THR A 28 7.31 -10.05 -4.15
N THR A 29 7.27 -8.77 -3.80
CA THR A 29 8.03 -7.74 -4.53
C THR A 29 9.43 -7.54 -3.94
N GLY A 30 9.70 -8.11 -2.77
CA GLY A 30 10.95 -7.88 -2.03
C GLY A 30 10.87 -6.71 -1.05
N LEU A 31 9.80 -5.95 -1.06
CA LEU A 31 9.68 -4.75 -0.21
C LEU A 31 9.69 -5.12 1.27
N GLU A 32 8.97 -6.16 1.68
CA GLU A 32 8.93 -6.55 3.08
C GLU A 32 10.32 -6.86 3.61
N GLY A 33 11.08 -7.68 2.89
CA GLY A 33 12.43 -8.05 3.30
C GLY A 33 13.34 -6.82 3.46
N TYR A 34 13.22 -5.88 2.52
CA TYR A 34 14.00 -4.64 2.59
C TYR A 34 13.65 -3.83 3.84
N LEU A 35 12.35 -3.66 4.11
CA LEU A 35 11.89 -2.86 5.25
C LEU A 35 12.28 -3.51 6.58
N VAL A 36 12.16 -4.84 6.68
CA VAL A 36 12.56 -5.57 7.89
C VAL A 36 14.05 -5.44 8.11
N THR A 37 14.87 -5.59 7.07
CA THR A 37 16.32 -5.45 7.16
C THR A 37 16.72 -4.05 7.63
N LYS A 38 15.98 -3.02 7.24
CA LYS A 38 16.22 -1.62 7.66
C LYS A 38 15.54 -1.26 8.96
N GLU A 39 14.88 -2.22 9.63
CA GLU A 39 14.20 -2.02 10.91
C GLU A 39 13.11 -0.96 10.85
N ILE A 40 12.47 -0.81 9.71
CA ILE A 40 11.37 0.14 9.52
C ILE A 40 10.08 -0.50 10.03
N LYS A 41 9.29 0.27 10.80
CA LYS A 41 8.04 -0.21 11.39
C LYS A 41 6.82 0.62 11.01
N LYS A 42 7.02 1.87 10.60
CA LYS A 42 5.93 2.76 10.20
C LYS A 42 6.02 3.06 8.71
N LEU A 43 4.89 3.00 8.03
CA LEU A 43 4.80 3.26 6.60
C LEU A 43 3.82 4.40 6.35
N TYR A 44 4.25 5.36 5.53
CA TYR A 44 3.39 6.46 5.09
C TYR A 44 3.20 6.30 3.59
N LEU A 45 1.96 6.15 3.16
CA LEU A 45 1.62 5.87 1.77
C LEU A 45 0.97 7.07 1.11
N CYS A 46 1.30 7.28 -0.14
CA CYS A 46 0.68 8.27 -1.01
C CYS A 46 0.73 7.76 -2.44
N GLY A 47 0.17 8.53 -3.37
CA GLY A 47 0.21 8.17 -4.79
C GLY A 47 -1.14 7.69 -5.32
N LEU A 48 -1.13 6.93 -6.41
CA LEU A 48 -2.34 6.49 -7.11
C LEU A 48 -2.41 4.96 -7.20
N ALA A 49 -3.57 4.43 -7.09
CA ALA A 49 -4.85 5.06 -6.77
C ALA A 49 -5.23 4.70 -5.34
N PHE A 50 -5.95 5.61 -4.65
CA PHE A 50 -6.32 5.41 -3.25
C PHE A 50 -7.02 4.07 -3.01
N ASP A 51 -7.97 3.70 -3.87
CA ASP A 51 -8.81 2.52 -3.72
C ASP A 51 -8.26 1.26 -4.39
N TYR A 52 -7.06 1.33 -4.96
CA TYR A 52 -6.39 0.18 -5.58
C TYR A 52 -4.96 0.04 -5.05
N CYS A 53 -3.97 0.62 -5.72
CA CYS A 53 -2.57 0.41 -5.31
C CYS A 53 -2.29 0.83 -3.87
N VAL A 54 -2.80 1.99 -3.46
CA VAL A 54 -2.60 2.47 -2.09
C VAL A 54 -3.36 1.58 -1.10
N PHE A 55 -4.61 1.25 -1.42
CA PHE A 55 -5.44 0.40 -0.57
C PHE A 55 -4.84 -0.99 -0.36
N TYR A 56 -4.47 -1.67 -1.44
CA TYR A 56 -3.90 -3.01 -1.33
C TYR A 56 -2.54 -3.00 -0.65
N SER A 57 -1.71 -1.99 -0.91
CA SER A 57 -0.43 -1.84 -0.21
C SER A 57 -0.65 -1.62 1.29
N ALA A 58 -1.64 -0.81 1.65
CA ALA A 58 -1.95 -0.54 3.06
C ALA A 58 -2.42 -1.81 3.78
N LEU A 59 -3.32 -2.58 3.15
CA LEU A 59 -3.81 -3.83 3.74
C LEU A 59 -2.67 -4.82 3.94
N ASP A 60 -1.82 -4.99 2.93
CA ASP A 60 -0.70 -5.91 3.03
C ASP A 60 0.31 -5.44 4.08
N GLY A 61 0.55 -4.13 4.17
CA GLY A 61 1.44 -3.58 5.18
C GLY A 61 0.98 -3.89 6.60
N VAL A 62 -0.32 -3.70 6.87
CA VAL A 62 -0.89 -4.03 8.18
C VAL A 62 -0.81 -5.53 8.46
N LYS A 63 -1.12 -6.34 7.45
CA LYS A 63 -1.06 -7.79 7.58
C LYS A 63 0.35 -8.28 7.92
N LEU A 64 1.36 -7.59 7.43
CA LEU A 64 2.76 -7.91 7.68
C LEU A 64 3.28 -7.30 8.98
N GLY A 65 2.46 -6.57 9.72
CA GLY A 65 2.81 -6.05 11.03
C GLY A 65 3.32 -4.62 11.08
N PHE A 66 3.23 -3.88 9.98
CA PHE A 66 3.63 -2.47 9.97
C PHE A 66 2.50 -1.56 10.46
N ASP A 67 2.87 -0.42 11.06
CA ASP A 67 1.94 0.67 11.32
C ASP A 67 1.79 1.46 10.03
N VAL A 68 0.58 1.53 9.49
CA VAL A 68 0.34 2.12 8.18
C VAL A 68 -0.46 3.42 8.29
N PHE A 69 0.04 4.46 7.65
CA PHE A 69 -0.59 5.77 7.53
C PHE A 69 -0.76 6.07 6.05
N VAL A 70 -1.89 6.67 5.68
CA VAL A 70 -2.14 7.10 4.31
C VAL A 70 -2.35 8.61 4.30
N PHE A 71 -1.57 9.34 3.49
CA PHE A 71 -1.78 10.77 3.27
C PHE A 71 -2.94 10.95 2.31
N GLN A 72 -4.15 11.12 2.86
CA GLN A 72 -5.36 11.16 2.04
C GLN A 72 -5.43 12.37 1.11
N ASP A 73 -4.67 13.42 1.38
CA ASP A 73 -4.57 14.59 0.52
C ASP A 73 -3.53 14.41 -0.60
N LEU A 74 -2.78 13.32 -0.61
CA LEU A 74 -1.76 13.03 -1.61
C LEU A 74 -2.11 11.78 -2.43
N THR A 75 -3.39 11.45 -2.52
CA THR A 75 -3.87 10.33 -3.30
C THR A 75 -5.23 10.66 -3.89
N LYS A 76 -5.63 9.95 -4.94
CA LYS A 76 -6.95 10.07 -5.54
C LYS A 76 -7.49 8.70 -5.88
N ALA A 77 -8.81 8.55 -5.78
CA ALA A 77 -9.49 7.29 -6.05
C ALA A 77 -9.94 7.21 -7.50
N ILE A 78 -10.00 6.00 -8.02
CA ILE A 78 -10.65 5.70 -9.30
C ILE A 78 -12.16 5.65 -9.11
N ASN A 79 -12.60 5.09 -8.00
CA ASN A 79 -13.99 5.01 -7.56
C ASN A 79 -14.90 4.27 -8.54
N LEU A 80 -14.55 3.01 -8.79
CA LEU A 80 -15.40 2.10 -9.57
C LEU A 80 -16.26 1.28 -8.61
N ASN A 81 -17.59 1.30 -8.83
CA ASN A 81 -18.53 0.52 -8.01
C ASN A 81 -18.36 0.78 -6.50
N ASN A 82 -18.23 2.05 -6.11
CA ASN A 82 -18.04 2.48 -4.73
C ASN A 82 -16.72 2.01 -4.11
N SER A 83 -15.71 1.74 -4.92
CA SER A 83 -14.41 1.26 -4.42
C SER A 83 -13.74 2.22 -3.45
N GLU A 84 -13.94 3.54 -3.62
CA GLU A 84 -13.38 4.52 -2.69
C GLU A 84 -14.00 4.37 -1.29
N LYS A 85 -15.32 4.27 -1.23
CA LYS A 85 -16.03 4.14 0.04
C LYS A 85 -15.66 2.84 0.74
N ILE A 86 -15.59 1.74 -0.01
CA ILE A 86 -15.21 0.43 0.52
C ILE A 86 -13.77 0.47 1.05
N ALA A 87 -12.85 1.06 0.29
CA ALA A 87 -11.45 1.15 0.70
C ALA A 87 -11.31 1.95 1.99
N ARG A 88 -11.97 3.12 2.06
CA ARG A 88 -11.90 3.99 3.23
C ARG A 88 -12.44 3.28 4.48
N LYS A 89 -13.59 2.63 4.34
CA LYS A 89 -14.20 1.90 5.45
C LYS A 89 -13.30 0.76 5.93
N THR A 90 -12.75 -0.01 5.00
CA THR A 90 -11.88 -1.14 5.33
C THR A 90 -10.59 -0.67 5.99
N MET A 91 -10.01 0.43 5.50
CA MET A 91 -8.81 1.00 6.12
C MET A 91 -9.06 1.38 7.58
N VAL A 92 -10.19 2.03 7.86
CA VAL A 92 -10.53 2.41 9.24
C VAL A 92 -10.70 1.17 10.10
N GLU A 93 -11.36 0.14 9.60
CA GLU A 93 -11.56 -1.12 10.33
C GLU A 93 -10.25 -1.84 10.64
N LYS A 94 -9.25 -1.70 9.77
CA LYS A 94 -7.93 -2.32 9.94
C LYS A 94 -6.95 -1.41 10.67
N GLU A 95 -7.43 -0.31 11.23
CA GLU A 95 -6.62 0.65 12.00
C GLU A 95 -5.54 1.33 11.17
N ILE A 96 -5.75 1.43 9.85
CA ILE A 96 -4.93 2.26 8.98
C ILE A 96 -5.34 3.71 9.19
N LYS A 97 -4.37 4.56 9.47
CA LYS A 97 -4.66 5.96 9.80
C LYS A 97 -4.66 6.81 8.54
N LEU A 98 -5.77 7.48 8.30
CA LEU A 98 -5.92 8.42 7.19
C LEU A 98 -5.58 9.80 7.73
N ILE A 99 -4.47 10.36 7.26
CA ILE A 99 -3.95 11.64 7.75
C ILE A 99 -3.73 12.58 6.58
N ASN A 100 -3.49 13.85 6.89
CA ASN A 100 -3.16 14.86 5.88
C ASN A 100 -1.70 15.24 6.00
N PHE A 101 -1.05 15.43 4.85
CA PHE A 101 0.33 15.90 4.82
C PHE A 101 0.39 17.40 5.14
N ILE A 102 -0.60 18.13 4.66
CA ILE A 102 -0.69 19.58 4.85
C ILE A 102 -1.77 19.93 5.85
#